data_1ffb807ddac1ed40b72297a54bc1c793
#
_entry.id   1ffb807ddac1ed40b72297a54bc1c793
#
_cell.length_a   1.000
_cell.length_b   1.000
_cell.length_c   1.000
_cell.angle_alpha   90.00
_cell.angle_beta   90.00
_cell.angle_gamma   90.00
#
_symmetry.space_group_name_H-M   'P 1'
#
loop_
_entity.id
_entity.type
_entity.pdbx_description
1 polymer ?
#
loop_
_entity_poly.entity_id
_entity_poly.type
_entity_poly.pdbx_seq_one_letter_code
_entity_poly.pdbx_strand_id
1 'polypeptide(L)'
;MSITRFVTADGLPAFLAHLSKSARVLAPVEKPGNKTAVVFEPWKEGKPFTLAKATVPAKEAVLPQCEVLVRYSKTKDPNDPGKCTMTLDDTPQAEPTVVFGSRPCDARG
;
A
#
# COMPACT_ATOMS: atom_id res chain seq x y z
N MET A 1 3.43 -29.75 -10.53
CA MET A 1 4.67 -29.79 -9.71
C MET A 1 4.76 -28.54 -8.86
N SER A 2 4.76 -28.66 -7.57
CA SER A 2 4.94 -27.52 -6.68
C SER A 2 6.43 -27.30 -6.40
N ILE A 3 6.89 -26.07 -6.59
CA ILE A 3 8.26 -25.69 -6.29
C ILE A 3 8.25 -24.91 -4.98
N THR A 4 8.93 -25.45 -3.96
CA THR A 4 9.11 -24.76 -2.68
C THR A 4 10.45 -24.02 -2.70
N ARG A 5 10.41 -22.74 -2.38
CA ARG A 5 11.60 -21.89 -2.25
C ARG A 5 11.63 -21.29 -0.85
N PHE A 6 12.84 -21.09 -0.36
CA PHE A 6 13.07 -20.51 0.96
C PHE A 6 13.78 -19.17 0.85
N VAL A 7 13.44 -18.26 1.74
CA VAL A 7 14.14 -16.99 1.94
C VAL A 7 14.61 -16.97 3.38
N THR A 8 15.88 -16.66 3.59
CA THR A 8 16.43 -16.49 4.93
C THR A 8 15.91 -15.21 5.56
N ALA A 9 15.89 -15.13 6.90
CA ALA A 9 15.49 -13.91 7.61
C ALA A 9 16.33 -12.70 7.18
N ASP A 10 17.63 -12.90 6.96
CA ASP A 10 18.55 -11.83 6.50
C ASP A 10 18.28 -11.42 5.05
N GLY A 11 17.69 -12.29 4.25
CA GLY A 11 17.31 -12.02 2.85
C GLY A 11 15.95 -11.34 2.69
N LEU A 12 15.14 -11.22 3.74
CA LEU A 12 13.80 -10.61 3.66
C LEU A 12 13.82 -9.16 3.19
N PRO A 13 14.70 -8.26 3.69
CA PRO A 13 14.76 -6.88 3.18
C PRO A 13 15.04 -6.80 1.68
N ALA A 14 15.93 -7.63 1.16
CA ALA A 14 16.22 -7.70 -0.28
C ALA A 14 15.02 -8.22 -1.08
N PHE A 15 14.30 -9.20 -0.56
CA PHE A 15 13.09 -9.74 -1.17
C PHE A 15 11.98 -8.68 -1.24
N LEU A 16 11.74 -7.95 -0.15
CA LEU A 16 10.76 -6.86 -0.13
C LEU A 16 11.17 -5.71 -1.06
N ALA A 17 12.45 -5.37 -1.14
CA ALA A 17 12.96 -4.38 -2.08
C ALA A 17 12.70 -4.80 -3.54
N HIS A 18 12.86 -6.08 -3.85
CA HIS A 18 12.54 -6.61 -5.18
C HIS A 18 11.05 -6.48 -5.50
N LEU A 19 10.17 -6.82 -4.56
CA LEU A 19 8.72 -6.68 -4.72
C LEU A 19 8.30 -5.21 -4.87
N SER A 20 8.95 -4.30 -4.16
CA SER A 20 8.62 -2.86 -4.20
C SER A 20 8.88 -2.20 -5.54
N LYS A 21 9.67 -2.84 -6.42
CA LYS A 21 9.91 -2.35 -7.79
C LYS A 21 8.70 -2.52 -8.71
N SER A 22 7.86 -3.52 -8.46
CA SER A 22 6.72 -3.87 -9.32
C SER A 22 5.37 -3.61 -8.68
N ALA A 23 5.30 -3.47 -7.35
CA ALA A 23 4.07 -3.30 -6.61
C ALA A 23 4.29 -2.44 -5.36
N ARG A 24 3.22 -1.84 -4.86
CA ARG A 24 3.22 -1.23 -3.54
C ARG A 24 3.29 -2.33 -2.48
N VAL A 25 4.27 -2.28 -1.60
CA VAL A 25 4.42 -3.23 -0.51
C VAL A 25 3.92 -2.61 0.80
N LEU A 26 3.01 -3.30 1.47
CA LEU A 26 2.58 -2.98 2.83
C LEU A 26 3.23 -3.96 3.80
N ALA A 27 3.95 -3.47 4.76
CA ALA A 27 4.64 -4.26 5.76
C ALA A 27 4.29 -3.79 7.17
N PRO A 28 4.30 -4.70 8.16
CA PRO A 28 4.02 -4.33 9.53
C PRO A 28 5.17 -3.53 10.14
N VAL A 29 4.85 -2.41 10.75
CA VAL A 29 5.78 -1.49 11.39
C VAL A 29 5.33 -1.21 12.81
N GLU A 30 6.26 -1.21 13.75
CA GLU A 30 5.99 -0.83 15.14
C GLU A 30 5.89 0.69 15.26
N LYS A 31 4.80 1.17 15.82
CA LYS A 31 4.64 2.58 16.18
C LYS A 31 4.83 2.76 17.69
N PRO A 32 5.79 3.56 18.12
CA PRO A 32 5.97 3.85 19.54
C PRO A 32 4.79 4.66 20.09
N GLY A 33 4.37 4.34 21.30
CA GLY A 33 3.26 4.99 21.99
C GLY A 33 3.08 4.42 23.39
N ASN A 34 2.02 4.83 24.10
CA ASN A 34 1.68 4.26 25.41
C ASN A 34 1.45 2.75 25.38
N LYS A 35 1.02 2.25 24.24
CA LYS A 35 1.04 0.83 23.89
C LYS A 35 1.62 0.71 22.50
N THR A 36 2.66 -0.12 22.35
CA THR A 36 3.26 -0.36 21.05
C THR A 36 2.23 -0.97 20.13
N ALA A 37 1.92 -0.29 19.06
CA ALA A 37 1.02 -0.76 18.01
C ALA A 37 1.83 -1.24 16.81
N VAL A 38 1.41 -2.35 16.21
CA VAL A 38 1.96 -2.85 14.94
C VAL A 38 0.91 -2.62 13.87
N VAL A 39 1.23 -1.76 12.92
CA VAL A 39 0.34 -1.37 11.83
C VAL A 39 0.99 -1.61 10.49
N PHE A 40 0.19 -1.82 9.45
CA PHE A 40 0.69 -1.94 8.09
C PHE A 40 0.89 -0.56 7.48
N GLU A 41 2.09 -0.32 6.98
CA GLU A 41 2.45 0.92 6.29
C GLU A 41 3.13 0.63 4.95
N PRO A 42 3.05 1.56 3.99
CA PRO A 42 3.83 1.44 2.77
C PRO A 42 5.32 1.32 3.08
N TRP A 43 5.90 0.21 2.68
CA TRP A 43 7.30 -0.08 2.90
C TRP A 43 8.15 0.41 1.73
N LYS A 44 9.31 0.95 2.04
CA LYS A 44 10.36 1.31 1.08
C LYS A 44 11.68 0.75 1.56
N GLU A 45 12.59 0.54 0.63
CA GLU A 45 13.94 0.08 0.94
C GLU A 45 14.60 0.96 2.01
N GLY A 46 15.20 0.31 3.00
CA GLY A 46 15.81 0.98 4.15
C GLY A 46 14.88 1.26 5.33
N LYS A 47 13.55 1.06 5.19
CA LYS A 47 12.64 1.17 6.32
C LYS A 47 12.64 -0.10 7.17
N PRO A 48 12.54 0.04 8.51
CA PRO A 48 12.37 -1.11 9.39
C PRO A 48 10.99 -1.73 9.21
N PHE A 49 10.90 -3.03 9.45
CA PHE A 49 9.64 -3.76 9.56
C PHE A 49 9.76 -4.80 10.68
N THR A 50 8.64 -5.30 11.16
CA THR A 50 8.60 -6.29 12.22
C THR A 50 7.84 -7.54 11.77
N LEU A 51 8.19 -8.69 12.37
CA LEU A 51 7.41 -9.91 12.21
C LEU A 51 6.44 -10.13 13.38
N ALA A 52 6.33 -9.16 14.27
CA ALA A 52 5.39 -9.19 15.38
C ALA A 52 3.94 -9.18 14.88
N LYS A 53 3.05 -9.70 15.71
CA LYS A 53 1.62 -9.75 15.41
C LYS A 53 1.05 -8.34 15.23
N ALA A 54 0.43 -8.10 14.09
CA ALA A 54 -0.20 -6.81 13.82
C ALA A 54 -1.38 -6.55 14.77
N THR A 55 -1.44 -5.33 15.29
CA THR A 55 -2.53 -4.86 16.13
C THR A 55 -3.77 -4.52 15.28
N VAL A 56 -3.52 -4.00 14.09
CA VAL A 56 -4.56 -3.63 13.12
C VAL A 56 -4.39 -4.49 11.87
N PRO A 57 -5.43 -5.18 11.41
CA PRO A 57 -5.36 -5.99 10.18
C PRO A 57 -5.19 -5.12 8.94
N ALA A 58 -4.63 -5.70 7.88
CA ALA A 58 -4.34 -5.01 6.61
C ALA A 58 -5.58 -4.83 5.72
N LYS A 59 -6.78 -4.82 6.25
CA LYS A 59 -8.04 -4.73 5.48
C LYS A 59 -8.15 -3.46 4.65
N GLU A 60 -7.51 -2.38 5.07
CA GLU A 60 -7.47 -1.12 4.31
C GLU A 60 -6.81 -1.25 2.93
N ALA A 61 -6.00 -2.29 2.72
CA ALA A 61 -5.41 -2.56 1.40
C ALA A 61 -6.49 -2.93 0.36
N VAL A 62 -7.60 -3.53 0.81
CA VAL A 62 -8.69 -4.01 -0.04
C VAL A 62 -9.94 -3.14 0.13
N LEU A 63 -10.20 -2.70 1.36
CA LEU A 63 -11.36 -1.88 1.72
C LEU A 63 -10.88 -0.58 2.38
N PRO A 64 -10.40 0.40 1.62
CA PRO A 64 -9.96 1.66 2.18
C PRO A 64 -11.14 2.44 2.79
N GLN A 65 -10.87 3.18 3.86
CA GLN A 65 -11.89 4.02 4.51
C GLN A 65 -12.35 5.17 3.61
N CYS A 66 -11.46 5.63 2.73
CA CYS A 66 -11.75 6.67 1.75
C CYS A 66 -11.27 6.21 0.38
N GLU A 67 -12.13 6.34 -0.59
CA GLU A 67 -11.83 6.02 -1.99
C GLU A 67 -12.15 7.21 -2.88
N VAL A 68 -11.26 7.47 -3.84
CA VAL A 68 -11.51 8.50 -4.85
C VAL A 68 -12.38 7.90 -5.95
N LEU A 69 -13.60 8.37 -6.06
CA LEU A 69 -14.54 7.93 -7.08
C LEU A 69 -14.35 8.65 -8.41
N VAL A 70 -14.07 9.94 -8.34
CA VAL A 70 -13.86 10.78 -9.52
C VAL A 70 -12.82 11.84 -9.20
N ARG A 71 -11.91 12.07 -10.13
CA ARG A 71 -11.03 13.25 -10.12
C ARG A 71 -11.48 14.23 -11.17
N TYR A 72 -11.39 15.50 -10.88
CA TYR A 72 -11.59 16.52 -11.87
C TYR A 72 -10.43 17.50 -11.88
N SER A 73 -10.09 17.98 -13.05
CA SER A 73 -9.16 19.08 -13.22
C SER A 73 -9.83 20.21 -13.98
N LYS A 74 -9.57 21.41 -13.56
CA LYS A 74 -10.10 22.62 -14.19
C LYS A 74 -8.92 23.43 -14.72
N THR A 75 -8.88 23.62 -16.04
CA THR A 75 -7.83 24.38 -16.70
C THR A 75 -8.43 25.61 -17.33
N LYS A 76 -7.86 26.78 -17.06
CA LYS A 76 -8.25 28.04 -17.70
C LYS A 76 -7.67 28.10 -19.12
N ASP A 77 -8.47 28.56 -20.06
CA ASP A 77 -7.97 28.85 -21.39
C ASP A 77 -7.01 30.07 -21.34
N PRO A 78 -5.76 29.92 -21.82
CA PRO A 78 -4.81 31.03 -21.81
C PRO A 78 -5.23 32.18 -22.73
N ASN A 79 -6.07 31.95 -23.73
CA ASN A 79 -6.54 32.96 -24.68
C ASN A 79 -7.87 33.59 -24.27
N ASP A 80 -8.65 32.95 -23.42
CA ASP A 80 -9.92 33.45 -22.92
C ASP A 80 -10.09 33.17 -21.44
N PRO A 81 -9.82 34.12 -20.53
CA PRO A 81 -9.92 33.95 -19.09
C PRO A 81 -11.31 33.55 -18.58
N GLY A 82 -12.36 33.80 -19.36
CA GLY A 82 -13.73 33.41 -19.03
C GLY A 82 -14.07 31.96 -19.33
N LYS A 83 -13.24 31.26 -20.08
CA LYS A 83 -13.44 29.85 -20.42
C LYS A 83 -12.59 28.94 -19.57
N CYS A 84 -13.21 27.89 -19.08
CA CYS A 84 -12.56 26.82 -18.34
C CYS A 84 -12.88 25.48 -18.98
N THR A 85 -11.87 24.66 -19.13
CA THR A 85 -12.04 23.25 -19.50
C THR A 85 -12.02 22.40 -18.25
N MET A 86 -13.04 21.59 -18.07
CA MET A 86 -13.12 20.61 -16.97
C MET A 86 -12.91 19.22 -17.53
N THR A 87 -11.94 18.52 -16.99
CA THR A 87 -11.67 17.12 -17.32
C THR A 87 -12.05 16.25 -16.13
N LEU A 88 -12.90 15.26 -16.39
CA LEU A 88 -13.30 14.27 -15.40
C LEU A 88 -12.55 12.95 -15.66
N ASP A 89 -12.04 12.36 -14.60
CA ASP A 89 -11.38 11.07 -14.63
C ASP A 89 -12.01 10.17 -13.56
N ASP A 90 -12.74 9.17 -14.01
CA ASP A 90 -13.38 8.16 -13.17
C ASP A 90 -12.62 6.83 -13.17
N THR A 91 -11.41 6.81 -13.74
CA THR A 91 -10.58 5.62 -13.79
C THR A 91 -10.24 5.14 -12.39
N PRO A 92 -10.56 3.88 -12.02
CA PRO A 92 -10.19 3.34 -10.73
C PRO A 92 -8.68 3.39 -10.52
N GLN A 93 -8.27 3.96 -9.41
CA GLN A 93 -6.86 4.05 -9.05
C GLN A 93 -6.42 2.83 -8.26
N ALA A 94 -6.38 1.70 -8.93
CA ALA A 94 -5.84 0.48 -8.38
C ALA A 94 -4.38 0.32 -8.83
N GLU A 95 -3.48 0.23 -7.87
CA GLU A 95 -2.09 -0.17 -8.14
C GLU A 95 -1.86 -1.57 -7.56
N PRO A 96 -1.02 -2.39 -8.18
CA PRO A 96 -0.66 -3.69 -7.63
C PRO A 96 -0.13 -3.52 -6.20
N THR A 97 -0.69 -4.25 -5.26
CA THR A 97 -0.34 -4.15 -3.85
C THR A 97 -0.02 -5.52 -3.29
N VAL A 98 1.08 -5.63 -2.58
CA VAL A 98 1.50 -6.82 -1.86
C VAL A 98 1.41 -6.53 -0.37
N VAL A 99 0.69 -7.37 0.36
CA VAL A 99 0.63 -7.31 1.83
C VAL A 99 1.55 -8.38 2.39
N PHE A 100 2.59 -7.97 3.09
CA PHE A 100 3.54 -8.86 3.74
C PHE A 100 3.24 -8.99 5.22
N GLY A 101 3.28 -10.22 5.75
CA GLY A 101 3.11 -10.45 7.17
C GLY A 101 1.67 -10.49 7.67
N SER A 102 0.70 -10.65 6.78
CA SER A 102 -0.70 -10.85 7.15
C SER A 102 -0.91 -12.20 7.83
N ARG A 103 -1.77 -12.24 8.85
CA ARG A 103 -2.15 -13.50 9.49
C ARG A 103 -3.13 -14.28 8.60
N PRO A 104 -3.11 -15.63 8.65
CA PRO A 104 -4.04 -16.45 7.85
C PRO A 104 -5.51 -16.14 8.13
N CYS A 105 -5.89 -15.81 9.36
CA CYS A 105 -7.25 -15.44 9.72
C CYS A 105 -7.68 -14.09 9.09
N ASP A 106 -6.76 -13.14 8.98
CA ASP A 106 -7.03 -11.85 8.34
C ASP A 106 -7.07 -11.98 6.82
N ALA A 107 -6.30 -12.89 6.25
CA ALA A 107 -6.31 -13.17 4.82
C ALA A 107 -7.57 -13.89 4.34
N ARG A 108 -8.27 -14.60 5.23
CA ARG A 108 -9.54 -15.29 4.95
C ARG A 108 -10.77 -14.41 5.11
N GLY A 109 -10.66 -13.41 5.96
CA GLY A 109 -11.77 -12.54 6.38
C GLY A 109 -12.14 -11.42 5.39
#